data_1d9775796b8623b2df73f955f35bf740
#
_entry.id   1d9775796b8623b2df73f955f35bf740
#
_cell.length_a   1.000
_cell.length_b   1.000
_cell.length_c   1.000
_cell.angle_alpha   90.00
_cell.angle_beta   90.00
_cell.angle_gamma   90.00
#
_symmetry.space_group_name_H-M   'P 1'
#
loop_
_entity.id
_entity.type
_entity.pdbx_description
1 polymer ?
#
loop_
_entity_poly.entity_id
_entity_poly.type
_entity_poly.pdbx_seq_one_letter_code
_entity_poly.pdbx_strand_id
1 'polypeptide(L)'
;MKKLLSVSLCLLFAASLTAQTGKIRVATVGNSITGGTNDYGYYAMPLAEMLGDDYEVTKFGKGSSGVFIKLREDATTPENPNEYQFAYINSEQCAAALEYKPNIVIIKFGANDANKKNFEKYGKETFKADYKKLIAKFQALSTKPDIYICTPPPMYYGDGGFLGSFDDNVAKNYIQPAVREIAEELNLVCVDLYNPLKGHPEFMPGGNDW
;
A
#
# COMPACT_ATOMS: atom_id res chain seq x y z
N MET A 1 18.30 -5.29 71.40
CA MET A 1 17.71 -4.42 70.37
C MET A 1 18.61 -4.50 69.14
N LYS A 2 18.25 -5.32 68.15
CA LYS A 2 18.98 -5.47 66.88
C LYS A 2 18.27 -4.64 65.80
N LYS A 3 18.94 -3.62 65.27
CA LYS A 3 18.47 -2.82 64.13
C LYS A 3 18.72 -3.58 62.83
N LEU A 4 17.65 -3.96 62.13
CA LEU A 4 17.74 -4.43 60.76
C LEU A 4 17.94 -3.20 59.84
N LEU A 5 19.03 -3.16 59.13
CA LEU A 5 19.21 -2.27 57.97
C LEU A 5 18.54 -2.90 56.73
N SER A 6 17.50 -2.28 56.26
CA SER A 6 16.85 -2.60 55.01
C SER A 6 17.66 -1.92 53.88
N VAL A 7 18.32 -2.73 53.06
CA VAL A 7 19.01 -2.24 51.85
C VAL A 7 18.01 -2.33 50.70
N SER A 8 17.44 -1.17 50.31
CA SER A 8 16.62 -1.05 49.10
C SER A 8 17.49 -1.07 47.86
N LEU A 9 17.49 -2.18 47.13
CA LEU A 9 18.15 -2.33 45.85
C LEU A 9 17.28 -1.67 44.75
N CYS A 10 17.58 -0.42 44.42
CA CYS A 10 17.01 0.25 43.24
C CYS A 10 17.63 -0.34 41.98
N LEU A 11 16.94 -1.25 41.30
CA LEU A 11 17.23 -1.68 39.95
C LEU A 11 16.91 -0.52 38.98
N LEU A 12 17.93 0.24 38.60
CA LEU A 12 17.90 1.17 37.48
C LEU A 12 17.82 0.34 36.19
N PHE A 13 16.63 0.22 35.62
CA PHE A 13 16.45 -0.20 34.24
C PHE A 13 16.99 0.94 33.36
N ALA A 14 18.25 0.86 32.97
CA ALA A 14 18.78 1.64 31.89
C ALA A 14 18.16 1.09 30.59
N ALA A 15 17.08 1.71 30.15
CA ALA A 15 16.60 1.53 28.79
C ALA A 15 17.71 2.06 27.87
N SER A 16 18.49 1.14 27.30
CA SER A 16 19.44 1.48 26.25
C SER A 16 18.64 1.96 25.04
N LEU A 17 18.46 3.28 24.90
CA LEU A 17 18.13 3.88 23.60
C LEU A 17 19.33 3.60 22.69
N THR A 18 19.29 2.49 21.96
CA THR A 18 20.16 2.33 20.81
C THR A 18 19.70 3.37 19.80
N ALA A 19 20.40 4.49 19.68
CA ALA A 19 20.22 5.42 18.60
C ALA A 19 20.34 4.62 17.30
N GLN A 20 19.27 4.63 16.48
CA GLN A 20 19.29 3.97 15.18
C GLN A 20 20.31 4.73 14.32
N THR A 21 21.46 4.11 14.05
CA THR A 21 22.60 4.74 13.32
C THR A 21 22.40 4.79 11.81
N GLY A 22 21.20 4.57 11.31
CA GLY A 22 20.85 4.58 9.89
C GLY A 22 19.56 5.34 9.59
N LYS A 23 19.37 5.70 8.32
CA LYS A 23 18.14 6.35 7.87
C LYS A 23 16.89 5.49 8.14
N ILE A 24 15.77 6.14 8.42
CA ILE A 24 14.46 5.47 8.52
C ILE A 24 14.04 5.04 7.13
N ARG A 25 13.93 3.73 6.91
CA ARG A 25 13.55 3.17 5.61
C ARG A 25 12.05 3.20 5.41
N VAL A 26 11.60 3.87 4.35
CA VAL A 26 10.20 3.99 3.95
C VAL A 26 9.99 3.22 2.65
N ALA A 27 9.16 2.20 2.66
CA ALA A 27 8.75 1.47 1.47
C ALA A 27 7.40 1.98 0.96
N THR A 28 7.34 2.47 -0.29
CA THR A 28 6.07 2.73 -0.96
C THR A 28 5.70 1.51 -1.82
N VAL A 29 4.58 0.89 -1.47
CA VAL A 29 4.10 -0.39 -2.02
C VAL A 29 2.80 -0.16 -2.78
N GLY A 30 2.70 -0.61 -4.03
CA GLY A 30 1.50 -0.38 -4.82
C GLY A 30 1.60 -0.82 -6.28
N ASN A 31 0.69 -0.31 -7.08
CA ASN A 31 0.59 -0.57 -8.52
C ASN A 31 1.46 0.39 -9.37
N SER A 32 1.06 0.62 -10.65
CA SER A 32 1.74 1.54 -11.57
C SER A 32 1.86 2.96 -11.04
N ILE A 33 0.84 3.49 -10.35
CA ILE A 33 0.87 4.83 -9.76
C ILE A 33 1.98 4.95 -8.70
N THR A 34 2.31 3.87 -7.99
CA THR A 34 3.44 3.81 -7.05
C THR A 34 4.77 3.57 -7.76
N GLY A 35 4.77 2.75 -8.81
CA GLY A 35 5.95 2.45 -9.63
C GLY A 35 6.45 3.65 -10.41
N GLY A 36 5.51 4.43 -10.96
CA GLY A 36 5.78 5.56 -11.83
C GLY A 36 6.45 5.16 -13.14
N THR A 37 6.61 6.14 -14.03
CA THR A 37 7.49 6.07 -15.19
C THR A 37 8.59 7.11 -15.03
N ASN A 38 9.63 7.05 -15.87
CA ASN A 38 10.73 8.03 -15.82
C ASN A 38 10.27 9.45 -16.17
N ASP A 39 9.17 9.60 -16.93
CA ASP A 39 8.67 10.88 -17.44
C ASP A 39 7.61 11.52 -16.52
N TYR A 40 6.91 10.70 -15.73
CA TYR A 40 5.88 11.16 -14.80
C TYR A 40 6.31 10.74 -13.39
N GLY A 41 6.80 11.69 -12.62
CA GLY A 41 7.27 11.46 -11.26
C GLY A 41 6.28 10.62 -10.44
N TYR A 42 6.81 9.73 -9.67
CA TYR A 42 6.05 8.94 -8.69
C TYR A 42 6.04 9.67 -7.35
N TYR A 43 4.97 9.55 -6.60
CA TYR A 43 4.79 10.29 -5.34
C TYR A 43 5.90 10.02 -4.30
N ALA A 44 6.68 8.95 -4.45
CA ALA A 44 7.81 8.66 -3.55
C ALA A 44 8.92 9.72 -3.64
N MET A 45 9.10 10.40 -4.79
CA MET A 45 10.10 11.47 -4.91
C MET A 45 9.76 12.69 -4.04
N PRO A 46 8.60 13.38 -4.25
CA PRO A 46 8.26 14.49 -3.40
C PRO A 46 8.10 14.10 -1.94
N LEU A 47 7.68 12.87 -1.65
CA LEU A 47 7.64 12.36 -0.28
C LEU A 47 9.04 12.31 0.34
N ALA A 48 10.06 11.84 -0.40
CA ALA A 48 11.44 11.82 0.08
C ALA A 48 11.98 13.24 0.36
N GLU A 49 11.69 14.19 -0.53
CA GLU A 49 12.06 15.59 -0.34
C GLU A 49 11.40 16.22 0.91
N MET A 50 10.12 15.92 1.12
CA MET A 50 9.37 16.43 2.28
C MET A 50 9.84 15.82 3.61
N LEU A 51 10.24 14.55 3.61
CA LEU A 51 10.72 13.84 4.81
C LEU A 51 12.16 14.22 5.17
N GLY A 52 12.99 14.60 4.18
CA GLY A 52 14.37 15.02 4.39
C GLY A 52 15.36 13.87 4.60
N ASP A 53 16.58 14.25 4.97
CA ASP A 53 17.75 13.37 4.94
C ASP A 53 17.75 12.22 5.95
N ASP A 54 16.93 12.28 6.97
CA ASP A 54 16.80 11.21 7.98
C ASP A 54 16.02 10.00 7.44
N TYR A 55 15.40 10.13 6.28
CA TYR A 55 14.60 9.09 5.66
C TYR A 55 15.19 8.61 4.34
N GLU A 56 15.00 7.32 4.05
CA GLU A 56 15.29 6.70 2.77
C GLU A 56 14.00 6.13 2.19
N VAL A 57 13.46 6.80 1.18
CA VAL A 57 12.19 6.42 0.55
C VAL A 57 12.47 5.61 -0.71
N THR A 58 12.01 4.36 -0.74
CA THR A 58 12.17 3.45 -1.88
C THR A 58 10.82 2.99 -2.41
N LYS A 59 10.66 3.00 -3.74
CA LYS A 59 9.43 2.56 -4.40
C LYS A 59 9.47 1.08 -4.75
N PHE A 60 8.38 0.39 -4.48
CA PHE A 60 8.14 -1.02 -4.81
C PHE A 60 6.80 -1.17 -5.53
N GLY A 61 6.56 -0.33 -6.52
CA GLY A 61 5.36 -0.40 -7.35
C GLY A 61 5.51 -1.41 -8.49
N LYS A 62 4.43 -2.15 -8.78
CA LYS A 62 4.33 -3.06 -9.93
C LYS A 62 3.18 -2.66 -10.82
N GLY A 63 3.47 -2.36 -12.09
CA GLY A 63 2.43 -2.07 -13.08
C GLY A 63 1.40 -3.19 -13.19
N SER A 64 0.16 -2.84 -13.45
CA SER A 64 -0.96 -3.78 -13.63
C SER A 64 -1.20 -4.74 -12.45
N SER A 65 -0.73 -4.42 -11.26
CA SER A 65 -0.95 -5.26 -10.07
C SER A 65 -2.10 -4.78 -9.21
N GLY A 66 -2.76 -5.72 -8.55
CA GLY A 66 -3.81 -5.53 -7.58
C GLY A 66 -3.62 -6.43 -6.37
N VAL A 67 -4.62 -6.41 -5.52
CA VAL A 67 -4.65 -7.15 -4.26
C VAL A 67 -5.14 -8.59 -4.45
N PHE A 68 -6.11 -8.80 -5.36
CA PHE A 68 -6.68 -10.12 -5.61
C PHE A 68 -5.61 -11.16 -5.96
N ILE A 69 -5.47 -12.20 -5.15
CA ILE A 69 -4.42 -13.23 -5.32
C ILE A 69 -4.69 -14.12 -6.54
N LYS A 70 -5.95 -14.38 -6.85
CA LYS A 70 -6.37 -15.28 -7.94
C LYS A 70 -6.40 -14.63 -9.33
N LEU A 71 -6.03 -13.36 -9.45
CA LEU A 71 -6.12 -12.63 -10.73
C LEU A 71 -5.42 -13.31 -11.91
N ARG A 72 -4.44 -14.17 -11.67
CA ARG A 72 -3.66 -14.83 -12.72
C ARG A 72 -3.91 -16.34 -12.85
N GLU A 73 -4.53 -16.97 -11.86
CA GLU A 73 -4.79 -18.43 -11.96
C GLU A 73 -5.75 -18.78 -13.11
N ASP A 74 -6.59 -17.82 -13.50
CA ASP A 74 -7.58 -17.93 -14.57
C ASP A 74 -7.21 -17.17 -15.86
N ALA A 75 -6.07 -16.47 -15.89
CA ALA A 75 -5.63 -15.71 -17.07
C ALA A 75 -4.92 -16.63 -18.06
N THR A 76 -5.69 -17.34 -18.84
CA THR A 76 -5.16 -18.37 -19.77
C THR A 76 -5.07 -17.95 -21.22
N THR A 77 -5.56 -16.75 -21.61
CA THR A 77 -5.58 -16.35 -23.02
C THR A 77 -5.07 -14.92 -23.25
N PRO A 78 -4.24 -14.71 -24.31
CA PRO A 78 -3.75 -13.38 -24.70
C PRO A 78 -4.83 -12.44 -25.26
N GLU A 79 -6.05 -12.91 -25.43
CA GLU A 79 -7.11 -12.25 -26.18
C GLU A 79 -7.87 -11.20 -25.36
N ASN A 80 -7.69 -11.18 -24.05
CA ASN A 80 -8.31 -10.19 -23.18
C ASN A 80 -7.23 -9.35 -22.49
N PRO A 81 -7.00 -8.09 -22.91
CA PRO A 81 -6.00 -7.21 -22.31
C PRO A 81 -6.26 -6.90 -20.82
N ASN A 82 -7.48 -7.17 -20.33
CA ASN A 82 -7.83 -7.03 -18.90
C ASN A 82 -7.30 -8.18 -18.04
N GLU A 83 -6.76 -9.25 -18.64
CA GLU A 83 -6.19 -10.41 -17.95
C GLU A 83 -4.73 -10.23 -17.54
N TYR A 84 -4.10 -9.09 -17.85
CA TYR A 84 -2.72 -8.78 -17.47
C TYR A 84 -2.55 -8.28 -16.04
N GLN A 85 -3.61 -8.29 -15.24
CA GLN A 85 -3.48 -7.91 -13.84
C GLN A 85 -2.79 -8.99 -13.02
N PHE A 86 -1.85 -8.56 -12.17
CA PHE A 86 -1.03 -9.45 -11.35
C PHE A 86 -1.39 -9.32 -9.88
N ALA A 87 -1.37 -10.42 -9.16
CA ALA A 87 -1.40 -10.38 -7.70
C ALA A 87 -0.07 -9.81 -7.18
N TYR A 88 -0.10 -8.63 -6.60
CA TYR A 88 1.11 -7.96 -6.10
C TYR A 88 1.88 -8.83 -5.10
N ILE A 89 1.18 -9.55 -4.23
CA ILE A 89 1.77 -10.39 -3.19
C ILE A 89 2.74 -11.46 -3.73
N ASN A 90 2.60 -11.83 -5.02
CA ASN A 90 3.43 -12.82 -5.72
C ASN A 90 4.50 -12.18 -6.62
N SER A 91 4.63 -10.85 -6.60
CA SER A 91 5.58 -10.14 -7.47
C SER A 91 6.98 -10.06 -6.88
N GLU A 92 7.98 -9.90 -7.74
CA GLU A 92 9.36 -9.61 -7.33
C GLU A 92 9.45 -8.30 -6.53
N GLN A 93 8.60 -7.31 -6.86
CA GLN A 93 8.54 -6.04 -6.12
C GLN A 93 8.06 -6.23 -4.69
N CYS A 94 7.11 -7.15 -4.46
CA CYS A 94 6.72 -7.52 -3.11
C CYS A 94 7.86 -8.20 -2.34
N ALA A 95 8.56 -9.13 -2.97
CA ALA A 95 9.71 -9.80 -2.37
C ALA A 95 10.82 -8.79 -2.03
N ALA A 96 11.16 -7.88 -2.95
CA ALA A 96 12.15 -6.83 -2.73
C ALA A 96 11.74 -5.86 -1.60
N ALA A 97 10.45 -5.49 -1.51
CA ALA A 97 9.94 -4.65 -0.44
C ALA A 97 10.09 -5.31 0.94
N LEU A 98 9.89 -6.61 1.03
CA LEU A 98 10.08 -7.36 2.27
C LEU A 98 11.57 -7.49 2.63
N GLU A 99 12.43 -7.74 1.63
CA GLU A 99 13.89 -7.82 1.82
C GLU A 99 14.50 -6.47 2.26
N TYR A 100 13.95 -5.36 1.78
CA TYR A 100 14.34 -4.00 2.18
C TYR A 100 14.19 -3.76 3.68
N LYS A 101 13.36 -4.54 4.38
CA LYS A 101 13.12 -4.45 5.83
C LYS A 101 12.79 -3.02 6.27
N PRO A 102 11.72 -2.43 5.74
CA PRO A 102 11.34 -1.06 6.02
C PRO A 102 11.00 -0.84 7.50
N ASN A 103 11.12 0.42 7.94
CA ASN A 103 10.60 0.90 9.22
C ASN A 103 9.18 1.47 9.06
N ILE A 104 8.87 1.97 7.86
CA ILE A 104 7.55 2.49 7.49
C ILE A 104 7.14 1.87 6.16
N VAL A 105 5.88 1.45 6.04
CA VAL A 105 5.30 0.92 4.80
C VAL A 105 4.05 1.70 4.44
N ILE A 106 4.01 2.26 3.24
CA ILE A 106 2.83 2.93 2.69
C ILE A 106 2.26 2.05 1.58
N ILE A 107 1.09 1.47 1.80
CA ILE A 107 0.46 0.51 0.88
C ILE A 107 -0.72 1.17 0.15
N LYS A 108 -0.65 1.27 -1.18
CA LYS A 108 -1.67 1.89 -2.01
C LYS A 108 -2.11 0.97 -3.15
N PHE A 109 -3.27 0.34 -2.98
CA PHE A 109 -3.95 -0.48 -3.98
C PHE A 109 -5.41 -0.08 -4.14
N GLY A 110 -6.11 -0.75 -5.03
CA GLY A 110 -7.53 -0.61 -5.25
C GLY A 110 -7.92 -0.10 -6.64
N ALA A 111 -7.05 0.67 -7.32
CA ALA A 111 -7.35 1.17 -8.65
C ALA A 111 -7.52 0.02 -9.66
N ASN A 112 -6.57 -0.91 -9.75
CA ASN A 112 -6.68 -2.09 -10.61
C ASN A 112 -7.73 -3.08 -10.12
N ASP A 113 -7.96 -3.14 -8.82
CA ASP A 113 -8.98 -4.00 -8.21
C ASP A 113 -10.41 -3.51 -8.50
N ALA A 114 -10.56 -2.23 -8.86
CA ALA A 114 -11.82 -1.66 -9.31
C ALA A 114 -12.16 -2.00 -10.77
N ASN A 115 -11.41 -2.87 -11.43
CA ASN A 115 -11.84 -3.49 -12.68
C ASN A 115 -13.17 -4.21 -12.45
N LYS A 116 -14.20 -3.77 -13.17
CA LYS A 116 -15.59 -4.22 -12.96
C LYS A 116 -15.72 -5.74 -13.01
N LYS A 117 -15.13 -6.40 -14.03
CA LYS A 117 -15.22 -7.85 -14.19
C LYS A 117 -14.55 -8.60 -13.04
N ASN A 118 -13.38 -8.14 -12.62
CA ASN A 118 -12.65 -8.76 -11.52
C ASN A 118 -13.41 -8.56 -10.20
N PHE A 119 -13.93 -7.38 -9.98
CA PHE A 119 -14.68 -7.11 -8.76
C PHE A 119 -16.00 -7.87 -8.70
N GLU A 120 -16.73 -7.98 -9.80
CA GLU A 120 -17.93 -8.81 -9.90
C GLU A 120 -17.64 -10.29 -9.62
N LYS A 121 -16.46 -10.78 -10.05
CA LYS A 121 -16.05 -12.17 -9.85
C LYS A 121 -15.60 -12.47 -8.42
N TYR A 122 -14.80 -11.59 -7.82
CA TYR A 122 -14.15 -11.87 -6.54
C TYR A 122 -14.81 -11.19 -5.35
N GLY A 123 -15.36 -10.00 -5.52
CA GLY A 123 -16.10 -9.26 -4.53
C GLY A 123 -15.30 -8.62 -3.40
N LYS A 124 -16.00 -7.83 -2.58
CA LYS A 124 -15.43 -7.04 -1.49
C LYS A 124 -14.72 -7.91 -0.42
N GLU A 125 -15.33 -9.02 -0.03
CA GLU A 125 -14.80 -9.84 1.05
C GLU A 125 -13.50 -10.53 0.64
N THR A 126 -13.38 -10.98 -0.62
CA THR A 126 -12.12 -11.52 -1.15
C THR A 126 -11.04 -10.44 -1.21
N PHE A 127 -11.40 -9.21 -1.65
CA PHE A 127 -10.50 -8.07 -1.64
C PHE A 127 -9.94 -7.82 -0.23
N LYS A 128 -10.82 -7.74 0.77
CA LYS A 128 -10.42 -7.54 2.17
C LYS A 128 -9.51 -8.66 2.67
N ALA A 129 -9.88 -9.91 2.41
CA ALA A 129 -9.11 -11.07 2.86
C ALA A 129 -7.70 -11.09 2.24
N ASP A 130 -7.59 -10.82 0.94
CA ASP A 130 -6.31 -10.85 0.24
C ASP A 130 -5.44 -9.64 0.59
N TYR A 131 -6.04 -8.47 0.80
CA TYR A 131 -5.31 -7.30 1.29
C TYR A 131 -4.72 -7.54 2.68
N LYS A 132 -5.47 -8.14 3.59
CA LYS A 132 -4.99 -8.50 4.93
C LYS A 132 -3.81 -9.49 4.86
N LYS A 133 -3.82 -10.44 3.92
CA LYS A 133 -2.68 -11.34 3.69
C LYS A 133 -1.42 -10.57 3.27
N LEU A 134 -1.56 -9.57 2.40
CA LEU A 134 -0.44 -8.72 2.01
C LEU A 134 0.09 -7.93 3.21
N ILE A 135 -0.78 -7.28 3.97
CA ILE A 135 -0.42 -6.53 5.18
C ILE A 135 0.29 -7.43 6.19
N ALA A 136 -0.21 -8.65 6.41
CA ALA A 136 0.37 -9.60 7.34
C ALA A 136 1.83 -9.97 7.01
N LYS A 137 2.22 -9.99 5.72
CA LYS A 137 3.63 -10.19 5.35
C LYS A 137 4.55 -9.10 5.89
N PHE A 138 4.11 -7.84 5.85
CA PHE A 138 4.89 -6.72 6.41
C PHE A 138 4.86 -6.72 7.94
N GLN A 139 3.72 -7.02 8.56
CA GLN A 139 3.61 -7.14 10.02
C GLN A 139 4.52 -8.24 10.61
N ALA A 140 4.82 -9.28 9.81
CA ALA A 140 5.70 -10.38 10.21
C ALA A 140 7.21 -10.01 10.18
N LEU A 141 7.59 -8.87 9.60
CA LEU A 141 8.98 -8.42 9.55
C LEU A 141 9.54 -8.16 10.95
N SER A 142 10.83 -8.45 11.12
CA SER A 142 11.55 -8.19 12.39
C SER A 142 11.63 -6.69 12.73
N THR A 143 11.56 -5.83 11.73
CA THR A 143 11.55 -4.36 11.90
C THR A 143 10.25 -3.84 12.50
N LYS A 144 9.17 -4.65 12.52
CA LYS A 144 7.84 -4.23 13.00
C LYS A 144 7.44 -2.87 12.46
N PRO A 145 7.35 -2.72 11.13
CA PRO A 145 7.15 -1.42 10.51
C PRO A 145 5.81 -0.79 10.88
N ASP A 146 5.78 0.53 10.95
CA ASP A 146 4.53 1.28 10.94
C ASP A 146 3.90 1.16 9.55
N ILE A 147 2.64 0.72 9.50
CA ILE A 147 1.94 0.45 8.23
C ILE A 147 0.81 1.47 8.04
N TYR A 148 0.87 2.15 6.91
CA TYR A 148 -0.15 3.07 6.42
C TYR A 148 -0.81 2.44 5.20
N ILE A 149 -2.15 2.41 5.16
CA ILE A 149 -2.87 1.98 3.97
C ILE A 149 -3.64 3.15 3.37
N CYS A 150 -3.65 3.26 2.04
CA CYS A 150 -4.26 4.38 1.35
C CYS A 150 -5.51 3.95 0.60
N THR A 151 -6.56 4.78 0.61
CA THR A 151 -7.65 4.61 -0.35
C THR A 151 -7.13 4.85 -1.78
N PRO A 152 -7.67 4.19 -2.81
CA PRO A 152 -7.34 4.54 -4.19
C PRO A 152 -7.78 5.98 -4.48
N PRO A 153 -7.08 6.73 -5.35
CA PRO A 153 -7.57 8.00 -5.85
C PRO A 153 -8.84 7.80 -6.71
N PRO A 154 -9.63 8.84 -6.97
CA PRO A 154 -10.74 8.75 -7.92
C PRO A 154 -10.24 8.44 -9.33
N MET A 155 -11.07 7.79 -10.13
CA MET A 155 -10.74 7.40 -11.49
C MET A 155 -11.52 8.27 -12.47
N TYR A 156 -10.80 9.09 -13.24
CA TYR A 156 -11.38 9.98 -14.25
C TYR A 156 -11.15 9.45 -15.67
N TYR A 157 -11.35 8.14 -15.85
CA TYR A 157 -11.22 7.52 -17.17
C TYR A 157 -12.43 7.82 -18.03
N GLY A 158 -12.17 8.22 -19.28
CA GLY A 158 -13.21 8.37 -20.29
C GLY A 158 -13.83 7.02 -20.69
N ASP A 159 -14.96 7.08 -21.37
CA ASP A 159 -15.65 5.91 -21.90
C ASP A 159 -14.80 5.22 -22.97
N GLY A 160 -14.41 3.98 -22.73
CA GLY A 160 -13.82 3.10 -23.75
C GLY A 160 -12.37 2.67 -23.50
N GLY A 161 -11.93 1.67 -24.28
CA GLY A 161 -10.59 1.10 -24.22
C GLY A 161 -10.27 0.30 -22.95
N PHE A 162 -8.99 0.00 -22.77
CA PHE A 162 -8.51 -0.75 -21.60
C PHE A 162 -8.87 -0.07 -20.27
N LEU A 163 -8.78 1.25 -20.22
CA LEU A 163 -9.05 2.03 -19.02
C LEU A 163 -10.56 2.12 -18.71
N GLY A 164 -11.44 2.01 -19.70
CA GLY A 164 -12.89 1.96 -19.50
C GLY A 164 -13.40 0.71 -18.76
N SER A 165 -12.53 -0.27 -18.49
CA SER A 165 -12.85 -1.41 -17.62
C SER A 165 -12.74 -1.10 -16.12
N PHE A 166 -12.08 0.00 -15.74
CA PHE A 166 -11.99 0.47 -14.36
C PHE A 166 -13.19 1.36 -14.03
N ASP A 167 -13.83 1.07 -12.93
CA ASP A 167 -15.10 1.70 -12.56
C ASP A 167 -14.92 2.50 -11.24
N ASP A 168 -15.04 3.83 -11.35
CA ASP A 168 -14.99 4.70 -10.18
C ASP A 168 -16.13 4.41 -9.18
N ASN A 169 -17.27 3.89 -9.63
CA ASN A 169 -18.32 3.46 -8.71
C ASN A 169 -17.89 2.26 -7.89
N VAL A 170 -17.13 1.31 -8.47
CA VAL A 170 -16.55 0.20 -7.72
C VAL A 170 -15.52 0.73 -6.71
N ALA A 171 -14.63 1.62 -7.14
CA ALA A 171 -13.65 2.23 -6.24
C ALA A 171 -14.32 2.96 -5.09
N LYS A 172 -15.30 3.82 -5.39
CA LYS A 172 -15.98 4.66 -4.42
C LYS A 172 -16.87 3.87 -3.45
N ASN A 173 -17.68 2.94 -3.98
CA ASN A 173 -18.74 2.32 -3.18
C ASN A 173 -18.31 1.03 -2.48
N TYR A 174 -17.21 0.42 -2.93
CA TYR A 174 -16.76 -0.87 -2.39
C TYR A 174 -15.31 -0.89 -1.95
N ILE A 175 -14.35 -0.47 -2.81
CA ILE A 175 -12.92 -0.57 -2.50
C ILE A 175 -12.54 0.40 -1.38
N GLN A 176 -12.95 1.66 -1.48
CA GLN A 176 -12.68 2.68 -0.48
C GLN A 176 -13.21 2.31 0.91
N PRO A 177 -14.51 1.94 1.05
CA PRO A 177 -15.01 1.45 2.32
C PRO A 177 -14.25 0.23 2.83
N ALA A 178 -13.91 -0.73 1.94
CA ALA A 178 -13.14 -1.91 2.32
C ALA A 178 -11.75 -1.56 2.88
N VAL A 179 -11.04 -0.61 2.28
CA VAL A 179 -9.73 -0.16 2.78
C VAL A 179 -9.87 0.47 4.17
N ARG A 180 -10.90 1.29 4.39
CA ARG A 180 -11.17 1.90 5.71
C ARG A 180 -11.51 0.84 6.77
N GLU A 181 -12.36 -0.11 6.42
CA GLU A 181 -12.71 -1.24 7.28
C GLU A 181 -11.47 -2.08 7.65
N ILE A 182 -10.58 -2.36 6.70
CA ILE A 182 -9.32 -3.07 6.96
C ILE A 182 -8.44 -2.26 7.95
N ALA A 183 -8.34 -0.94 7.75
CA ALA A 183 -7.57 -0.09 8.64
C ALA A 183 -8.12 -0.14 10.07
N GLU A 184 -9.44 -0.05 10.23
CA GLU A 184 -10.11 -0.12 11.51
C GLU A 184 -9.91 -1.49 12.18
N GLU A 185 -10.15 -2.59 11.45
CA GLU A 185 -10.01 -3.96 11.95
C GLU A 185 -8.59 -4.31 12.39
N LEU A 186 -7.57 -3.73 11.72
CA LEU A 186 -6.16 -3.97 12.02
C LEU A 186 -5.50 -2.86 12.83
N ASN A 187 -6.27 -1.85 13.26
CA ASN A 187 -5.79 -0.65 13.96
C ASN A 187 -4.62 0.03 13.21
N LEU A 188 -4.79 0.26 11.91
CA LEU A 188 -3.83 0.92 11.05
C LEU A 188 -4.29 2.33 10.69
N VAL A 189 -3.35 3.19 10.31
CA VAL A 189 -3.67 4.52 9.77
C VAL A 189 -4.14 4.37 8.32
N CYS A 190 -5.33 4.90 8.02
CA CYS A 190 -5.86 5.01 6.65
C CYS A 190 -5.64 6.43 6.12
N VAL A 191 -4.87 6.54 5.04
CA VAL A 191 -4.68 7.81 4.32
C VAL A 191 -5.75 7.94 3.24
N ASP A 192 -6.56 8.99 3.33
CA ASP A 192 -7.59 9.27 2.34
C ASP A 192 -7.00 9.99 1.12
N LEU A 193 -6.83 9.27 0.02
CA LEU A 193 -6.43 9.85 -1.26
C LEU A 193 -7.62 10.13 -2.20
N TYR A 194 -8.80 9.62 -1.87
CA TYR A 194 -9.97 9.78 -2.72
C TYR A 194 -10.62 11.16 -2.56
N ASN A 195 -11.02 11.49 -1.34
CA ASN A 195 -11.81 12.71 -1.11
C ASN A 195 -11.07 14.01 -1.45
N PRO A 196 -9.77 14.17 -1.15
CA PRO A 196 -9.04 15.38 -1.54
C PRO A 196 -8.91 15.57 -3.05
N LEU A 197 -8.93 14.48 -3.83
CA LEU A 197 -8.77 14.53 -5.30
C LEU A 197 -10.11 14.44 -6.05
N LYS A 198 -11.19 14.14 -5.33
CA LYS A 198 -12.51 14.02 -5.93
C LYS A 198 -13.00 15.38 -6.47
N GLY A 199 -13.41 15.41 -7.73
CA GLY A 199 -13.85 16.62 -8.41
C GLY A 199 -12.72 17.47 -9.00
N HIS A 200 -11.48 16.98 -8.95
CA HIS A 200 -10.28 17.66 -9.42
C HIS A 200 -9.57 16.87 -10.53
N PRO A 201 -10.22 16.65 -11.70
CA PRO A 201 -9.58 15.93 -12.82
C PRO A 201 -8.32 16.64 -13.33
N GLU A 202 -8.19 17.95 -13.10
CA GLU A 202 -7.01 18.75 -13.46
C GLU A 202 -5.74 18.33 -12.72
N PHE A 203 -5.85 17.65 -11.57
CA PHE A 203 -4.71 17.07 -10.86
C PHE A 203 -4.27 15.71 -11.43
N MET A 204 -4.99 15.23 -12.40
CA MET A 204 -4.73 13.96 -13.11
C MET A 204 -4.70 14.24 -14.62
N PRO A 205 -3.78 15.09 -15.09
CA PRO A 205 -3.69 15.46 -16.50
C PRO A 205 -3.37 14.22 -17.32
N GLY A 206 -4.04 14.11 -18.44
CA GLY A 206 -3.83 13.01 -19.36
C GLY A 206 -4.82 11.87 -19.28
N GLY A 207 -5.74 11.81 -18.33
CA GLY A 207 -6.84 10.81 -18.22
C GLY A 207 -6.49 9.35 -18.53
N ASN A 208 -5.45 9.14 -19.30
CA ASN A 208 -4.94 7.86 -19.81
C ASN A 208 -3.46 7.63 -19.46
N ASP A 209 -2.75 8.60 -18.96
CA ASP A 209 -1.31 8.54 -18.70
C ASP A 209 -1.06 8.68 -17.20
N TRP A 210 -0.93 7.55 -16.56
CA TRP A 210 -0.51 7.41 -15.17
C TRP A 210 0.96 7.02 -15.08
#